data_3cb6a2e852b564d5095c8e76f89bdcf2
#
_entry.id   3cb6a2e852b564d5095c8e76f89bdcf2
#
_cell.length_a   1.000
_cell.length_b   1.000
_cell.length_c   1.000
_cell.angle_alpha   90.00
_cell.angle_beta   90.00
_cell.angle_gamma   90.00
#
_symmetry.space_group_name_H-M   'P 1'
#
loop_
_entity.id
_entity.type
_entity.pdbx_description
1 polymer ?
#
loop_
_entity_poly.entity_id
_entity_poly.type
_entity_poly.pdbx_seq_one_letter_code
_entity_poly.pdbx_strand_id
1 'polypeptide(L)'
;MFKILVAEKIADTGMEILKKNADIDVKIGLSHDELLETIGDYDALIVRSATKVNKELLENGKNLKVVGRAGNGVDNIDLDTATKKGIIVVNTPESNNVSTAEHAIALLLSVCRNIPQAYHSTVHGKWQRSHYKGVELFGKTITILGLGRIGSIVAERLKAFGMKVMAYDPYISDERVAKLGIKKVNSIEEVMKLSDFITIHLPKSEETIGIIGEKELSMAKRNLRIVNCARGGLVDEKALCKALEEGWIAGAALDVFVNEPKEGAKGGNFESPLLKYENVVVTPHLGASTVEAQNNVGTAIANQVLAALEGNIVDAVNLPSLNIKDTDYIAPYIRLSETLGKLYYSSQKDAIDSVEITYSGDISREQTKLLILSFLKGLLEPVVKERVNFVNVELLARNRGIKVTESIKNQVDYYSNLISAKIISKGKEITFAGTIFGKEEPRIVDFAGYEIDLAPTEYMLAIEHINQPGVIGQIGTILGKYNVNIETMRVSKNRKGENSIMILSIDQTIQKETADEIKKVPGVLTAKQIKL
;
A
#
# COMPACT_ATOMS: atom_id res chain seq x y z
N MET A 1 9.04 -19.80 -13.03
CA MET A 1 9.21 -19.63 -11.58
C MET A 1 9.76 -18.24 -11.37
N PHE A 2 9.26 -17.46 -10.42
CA PHE A 2 9.76 -16.11 -10.16
C PHE A 2 11.16 -16.15 -9.57
N LYS A 3 11.99 -15.18 -9.95
CA LYS A 3 13.36 -15.05 -9.45
C LYS A 3 13.45 -13.92 -8.44
N ILE A 4 13.85 -14.23 -7.20
CA ILE A 4 13.85 -13.28 -6.08
C ILE A 4 15.27 -13.10 -5.53
N LEU A 5 15.73 -11.85 -5.45
CA LEU A 5 16.97 -11.49 -4.77
C LEU A 5 16.69 -11.12 -3.31
N VAL A 6 17.34 -11.81 -2.38
CA VAL A 6 17.36 -11.47 -0.96
C VAL A 6 18.70 -10.80 -0.65
N ALA A 7 18.69 -9.46 -0.55
CA ALA A 7 19.92 -8.67 -0.36
C ALA A 7 20.29 -8.46 1.12
N GLU A 8 19.38 -8.73 2.05
CA GLU A 8 19.61 -8.67 3.49
C GLU A 8 19.00 -9.88 4.20
N LYS A 9 19.59 -10.30 5.31
CA LYS A 9 19.15 -11.50 6.05
C LYS A 9 17.74 -11.32 6.61
N ILE A 10 16.85 -12.26 6.31
CA ILE A 10 15.54 -12.44 6.93
C ILE A 10 15.52 -13.75 7.71
N ALA A 11 14.50 -13.95 8.58
CA ALA A 11 14.37 -15.17 9.37
C ALA A 11 14.18 -16.41 8.49
N ASP A 12 14.65 -17.56 8.99
CA ASP A 12 14.60 -18.83 8.26
C ASP A 12 13.17 -19.25 7.90
N THR A 13 12.19 -18.94 8.74
CA THR A 13 10.76 -19.16 8.46
C THR A 13 10.31 -18.51 7.16
N GLY A 14 10.72 -17.27 6.90
CA GLY A 14 10.45 -16.57 5.62
C GLY A 14 11.21 -17.18 4.46
N MET A 15 12.48 -17.54 4.67
CA MET A 15 13.31 -18.18 3.65
C MET A 15 12.75 -19.54 3.20
N GLU A 16 12.21 -20.34 4.12
CA GLU A 16 11.57 -21.61 3.79
C GLU A 16 10.33 -21.44 2.91
N ILE A 17 9.50 -20.41 3.20
CA ILE A 17 8.32 -20.08 2.39
C ILE A 17 8.75 -19.68 0.97
N LEU A 18 9.74 -18.80 0.85
CA LEU A 18 10.23 -18.34 -0.45
C LEU A 18 10.80 -19.48 -1.28
N LYS A 19 11.69 -20.32 -0.70
CA LYS A 19 12.34 -21.45 -1.40
C LYS A 19 11.36 -22.50 -1.94
N LYS A 20 10.19 -22.64 -1.30
CA LYS A 20 9.15 -23.57 -1.77
C LYS A 20 8.42 -23.06 -3.03
N ASN A 21 8.38 -21.75 -3.23
CA ASN A 21 7.49 -21.11 -4.20
C ASN A 21 8.22 -20.31 -5.31
N ALA A 22 9.53 -20.06 -5.17
CA ALA A 22 10.30 -19.23 -6.09
C ALA A 22 11.76 -19.68 -6.19
N ASP A 23 12.47 -19.19 -7.21
CA ASP A 23 13.91 -19.30 -7.35
C ASP A 23 14.59 -18.16 -6.57
N ILE A 24 15.42 -18.51 -5.58
CA ILE A 24 15.95 -17.57 -4.59
C ILE A 24 17.45 -17.46 -4.65
N ASP A 25 17.92 -16.27 -4.92
CA ASP A 25 19.33 -15.90 -4.73
C ASP A 25 19.51 -15.09 -3.44
N VAL A 26 20.35 -15.58 -2.55
CA VAL A 26 20.72 -14.87 -1.30
C VAL A 26 22.11 -14.26 -1.47
N LYS A 27 22.16 -12.95 -1.63
CA LYS A 27 23.40 -12.19 -1.84
C LYS A 27 23.48 -11.05 -0.81
N ILE A 28 24.01 -11.36 0.36
CA ILE A 28 24.09 -10.43 1.49
C ILE A 28 25.35 -9.58 1.41
N GLY A 29 25.20 -8.27 1.64
CA GLY A 29 26.35 -7.35 1.71
C GLY A 29 26.87 -6.89 0.35
N LEU A 30 26.06 -7.01 -0.72
CA LEU A 30 26.40 -6.40 -2.01
C LEU A 30 26.62 -4.89 -1.87
N SER A 31 27.62 -4.38 -2.53
CA SER A 31 27.78 -2.95 -2.76
C SER A 31 26.65 -2.42 -3.65
N HIS A 32 26.49 -1.09 -3.70
CA HIS A 32 25.49 -0.49 -4.56
C HIS A 32 25.72 -0.84 -6.03
N ASP A 33 26.96 -0.78 -6.50
CA ASP A 33 27.33 -1.06 -7.89
C ASP A 33 27.06 -2.53 -8.26
N GLU A 34 27.44 -3.49 -7.40
CA GLU A 34 27.13 -4.91 -7.61
C GLU A 34 25.63 -5.18 -7.65
N LEU A 35 24.85 -4.44 -6.85
CA LEU A 35 23.40 -4.55 -6.86
C LEU A 35 22.79 -3.98 -8.15
N LEU A 36 23.32 -2.87 -8.67
CA LEU A 36 22.92 -2.30 -9.95
C LEU A 36 23.17 -3.26 -11.12
N GLU A 37 24.30 -3.96 -11.13
CA GLU A 37 24.64 -4.92 -12.18
C GLU A 37 23.73 -6.16 -12.19
N THR A 38 23.24 -6.56 -11.02
CA THR A 38 22.51 -7.82 -10.85
C THR A 38 20.98 -7.66 -10.88
N ILE A 39 20.44 -6.54 -10.44
CA ILE A 39 19.00 -6.38 -10.17
C ILE A 39 18.10 -6.59 -11.40
N GLY A 40 18.63 -6.37 -12.59
CA GLY A 40 17.88 -6.50 -13.84
C GLY A 40 17.32 -7.90 -14.12
N ASP A 41 17.89 -8.94 -13.51
CA ASP A 41 17.55 -10.34 -13.72
C ASP A 41 16.44 -10.86 -12.77
N TYR A 42 16.01 -10.05 -11.80
CA TYR A 42 15.09 -10.48 -10.75
C TYR A 42 13.70 -9.88 -10.88
N ASP A 43 12.69 -10.69 -10.56
CA ASP A 43 11.29 -10.27 -10.47
C ASP A 43 11.00 -9.52 -9.15
N ALA A 44 11.69 -9.88 -8.06
CA ALA A 44 11.55 -9.19 -6.78
C ALA A 44 12.88 -9.01 -6.05
N LEU A 45 12.92 -7.96 -5.21
CA LEU A 45 14.02 -7.64 -4.32
C LEU A 45 13.50 -7.58 -2.88
N ILE A 46 14.14 -8.32 -1.96
CA ILE A 46 13.86 -8.25 -0.53
C ILE A 46 15.01 -7.58 0.19
N VAL A 47 14.69 -6.51 0.92
CA VAL A 47 15.65 -5.70 1.69
C VAL A 47 15.19 -5.47 3.13
N ARG A 48 16.07 -4.94 3.96
CA ARG A 48 15.76 -4.35 5.26
C ARG A 48 16.11 -2.85 5.24
N SER A 49 16.87 -2.38 6.22
CA SER A 49 17.18 -0.95 6.37
C SER A 49 18.52 -0.53 5.76
N ALA A 50 19.47 -1.44 5.58
CA ALA A 50 20.82 -1.12 5.13
C ALA A 50 20.90 -0.84 3.62
N THR A 51 20.11 -1.55 2.82
CA THR A 51 20.08 -1.40 1.36
C THR A 51 19.24 -0.22 0.95
N LYS A 52 19.82 0.75 0.25
CA LYS A 52 19.08 1.88 -0.34
C LYS A 52 18.53 1.48 -1.71
N VAL A 53 17.20 1.48 -1.84
CA VAL A 53 16.49 1.24 -3.10
C VAL A 53 16.13 2.60 -3.69
N ASN A 54 17.15 3.25 -4.25
CA ASN A 54 17.04 4.58 -4.86
C ASN A 54 16.52 4.50 -6.30
N LYS A 55 16.34 5.67 -6.93
CA LYS A 55 15.89 5.82 -8.31
C LYS A 55 16.75 5.01 -9.27
N GLU A 56 18.05 5.10 -9.16
CA GLU A 56 19.01 4.43 -10.07
C GLU A 56 18.85 2.91 -10.04
N LEU A 57 18.73 2.32 -8.84
CA LEU A 57 18.49 0.89 -8.67
C LEU A 57 17.15 0.45 -9.28
N LEU A 58 16.11 1.20 -9.03
CA LEU A 58 14.78 0.91 -9.61
C LEU A 58 14.77 1.05 -11.13
N GLU A 59 15.51 2.00 -11.71
CA GLU A 59 15.65 2.18 -13.15
C GLU A 59 16.38 1.01 -13.81
N ASN A 60 17.40 0.43 -13.15
CA ASN A 60 18.14 -0.75 -13.62
C ASN A 60 17.36 -2.06 -13.46
N GLY A 61 16.38 -2.13 -12.56
CA GLY A 61 15.51 -3.30 -12.35
C GLY A 61 14.51 -3.52 -13.47
N LYS A 62 14.96 -3.95 -14.67
CA LYS A 62 14.13 -4.10 -15.88
C LYS A 62 12.98 -5.09 -15.67
N ASN A 63 13.24 -6.20 -14.98
CA ASN A 63 12.24 -7.24 -14.69
C ASN A 63 11.57 -7.05 -13.33
N LEU A 64 12.05 -6.11 -12.50
CA LEU A 64 11.61 -5.92 -11.13
C LEU A 64 10.12 -5.55 -11.07
N LYS A 65 9.34 -6.34 -10.33
CA LYS A 65 7.89 -6.18 -10.12
C LYS A 65 7.55 -5.79 -8.69
N VAL A 66 8.34 -6.31 -7.74
CA VAL A 66 8.05 -6.16 -6.31
C VAL A 66 9.33 -5.82 -5.55
N VAL A 67 9.23 -4.86 -4.64
CA VAL A 67 10.23 -4.62 -3.60
C VAL A 67 9.61 -4.91 -2.25
N GLY A 68 10.14 -5.91 -1.56
CA GLY A 68 9.74 -6.29 -0.20
C GLY A 68 10.70 -5.70 0.83
N ARG A 69 10.18 -4.86 1.73
CA ARG A 69 10.94 -4.34 2.88
C ARG A 69 10.58 -5.14 4.13
N ALA A 70 11.48 -5.99 4.60
CA ALA A 70 11.32 -6.77 5.83
C ALA A 70 11.42 -5.87 7.06
N GLY A 71 10.29 -5.28 7.46
CA GLY A 71 10.09 -4.35 8.57
C GLY A 71 9.06 -3.26 8.25
N ASN A 72 8.89 -2.29 9.15
CA ASN A 72 7.80 -1.31 9.06
C ASN A 72 8.12 -0.10 8.16
N GLY A 73 9.21 0.62 8.43
CA GLY A 73 9.53 1.85 7.69
C GLY A 73 10.07 1.56 6.29
N VAL A 74 9.83 2.47 5.35
CA VAL A 74 10.29 2.37 3.96
C VAL A 74 11.15 3.57 3.54
N ASP A 75 11.75 4.24 4.51
CA ASP A 75 12.55 5.46 4.30
C ASP A 75 13.76 5.26 3.37
N ASN A 76 14.19 4.02 3.17
CA ASN A 76 15.27 3.63 2.27
C ASN A 76 14.82 3.29 0.85
N ILE A 77 13.53 3.47 0.50
CA ILE A 77 12.95 3.12 -0.81
C ILE A 77 12.38 4.38 -1.47
N ASP A 78 12.75 4.64 -2.72
CA ASP A 78 12.16 5.70 -3.55
C ASP A 78 10.77 5.25 -4.05
N LEU A 79 9.73 5.60 -3.28
CA LEU A 79 8.35 5.22 -3.59
C LEU A 79 7.82 5.87 -4.87
N ASP A 80 8.24 7.10 -5.18
CA ASP A 80 7.77 7.82 -6.36
C ASP A 80 8.26 7.13 -7.64
N THR A 81 9.54 6.77 -7.68
CA THR A 81 10.10 6.04 -8.82
C THR A 81 9.52 4.63 -8.92
N ALA A 82 9.36 3.92 -7.79
CA ALA A 82 8.73 2.61 -7.77
C ALA A 82 7.31 2.66 -8.36
N THR A 83 6.51 3.63 -7.92
CA THR A 83 5.13 3.85 -8.42
C THR A 83 5.12 4.13 -9.91
N LYS A 84 5.95 5.07 -10.40
CA LYS A 84 6.04 5.41 -11.84
C LYS A 84 6.36 4.19 -12.71
N LYS A 85 7.19 3.28 -12.21
CA LYS A 85 7.58 2.05 -12.91
C LYS A 85 6.60 0.89 -12.73
N GLY A 86 5.56 1.05 -11.93
CA GLY A 86 4.63 -0.01 -11.57
C GLY A 86 5.29 -1.10 -10.72
N ILE A 87 6.27 -0.74 -9.90
CA ILE A 87 6.90 -1.65 -8.93
C ILE A 87 6.11 -1.57 -7.63
N ILE A 88 5.57 -2.69 -7.19
CA ILE A 88 4.79 -2.80 -5.95
C ILE A 88 5.78 -2.81 -4.77
N VAL A 89 5.56 -1.93 -3.79
CA VAL A 89 6.37 -1.90 -2.57
C VAL A 89 5.55 -2.42 -1.40
N VAL A 90 5.97 -3.54 -0.83
CA VAL A 90 5.33 -4.16 0.35
C VAL A 90 6.25 -4.10 1.56
N ASN A 91 5.64 -3.97 2.74
CA ASN A 91 6.34 -3.97 4.03
C ASN A 91 5.57 -4.81 5.06
N THR A 92 6.04 -4.83 6.31
CA THR A 92 5.43 -5.64 7.37
C THR A 92 5.07 -4.79 8.60
N PRO A 93 4.07 -3.88 8.49
CA PRO A 93 3.80 -2.86 9.50
C PRO A 93 3.19 -3.40 10.80
N GLU A 94 2.74 -4.65 10.83
CA GLU A 94 2.11 -5.26 12.01
C GLU A 94 3.03 -6.22 12.78
N SER A 95 4.12 -6.63 12.16
CA SER A 95 4.92 -7.77 12.62
C SER A 95 5.80 -7.50 13.85
N ASN A 96 6.09 -6.23 14.17
CA ASN A 96 6.99 -5.84 15.26
C ASN A 96 6.37 -4.88 16.28
N ASN A 97 5.07 -4.65 16.24
CA ASN A 97 4.40 -3.64 17.06
C ASN A 97 4.56 -3.91 18.56
N VAL A 98 4.41 -5.18 18.98
CA VAL A 98 4.52 -5.58 20.38
C VAL A 98 5.95 -5.39 20.87
N SER A 99 6.94 -5.90 20.13
CA SER A 99 8.36 -5.80 20.48
C SER A 99 8.82 -4.34 20.62
N THR A 100 8.44 -3.49 19.68
CA THR A 100 8.78 -2.05 19.73
C THR A 100 8.11 -1.35 20.92
N ALA A 101 6.85 -1.68 21.22
CA ALA A 101 6.15 -1.13 22.38
C ALA A 101 6.81 -1.55 23.70
N GLU A 102 7.22 -2.82 23.82
CA GLU A 102 7.93 -3.34 24.99
C GLU A 102 9.30 -2.69 25.15
N HIS A 103 10.03 -2.51 24.05
CA HIS A 103 11.32 -1.86 24.08
C HIS A 103 11.22 -0.39 24.51
N ALA A 104 10.22 0.35 24.04
CA ALA A 104 9.97 1.73 24.47
C ALA A 104 9.69 1.83 25.98
N ILE A 105 8.92 0.89 26.52
CA ILE A 105 8.63 0.82 27.97
C ILE A 105 9.89 0.41 28.75
N ALA A 106 10.68 -0.53 28.24
CA ALA A 106 11.95 -0.93 28.84
C ALA A 106 12.94 0.25 28.92
N LEU A 107 13.04 1.05 27.85
CA LEU A 107 13.86 2.26 27.85
C LEU A 107 13.32 3.33 28.79
N LEU A 108 12.00 3.50 28.88
CA LEU A 108 11.37 4.40 29.86
C LEU A 108 11.76 4.00 31.29
N LEU A 109 11.63 2.72 31.64
CA LEU A 109 12.02 2.21 32.95
C LEU A 109 13.53 2.35 33.19
N SER A 110 14.35 2.11 32.19
CA SER A 110 15.80 2.20 32.26
C SER A 110 16.27 3.64 32.56
N VAL A 111 15.72 4.65 31.89
CA VAL A 111 16.06 6.06 32.15
C VAL A 111 15.48 6.57 33.46
N CYS A 112 14.35 6.02 33.93
CA CYS A 112 13.77 6.38 35.23
C CYS A 112 14.56 5.82 36.41
N ARG A 113 15.21 4.69 36.24
CA ARG A 113 15.86 3.92 37.31
C ARG A 113 17.38 3.83 37.15
N ASN A 114 17.97 4.53 36.15
CA ASN A 114 19.41 4.54 35.85
C ASN A 114 20.01 3.12 35.70
N ILE A 115 19.25 2.19 35.07
CA ILE A 115 19.59 0.77 35.06
C ILE A 115 20.94 0.50 34.39
N PRO A 116 21.25 1.01 33.17
CA PRO A 116 22.53 0.74 32.52
C PRO A 116 23.71 1.28 33.28
N GLN A 117 23.59 2.48 33.86
CA GLN A 117 24.65 3.15 34.62
C GLN A 117 24.91 2.41 35.95
N ALA A 118 23.86 2.00 36.66
CA ALA A 118 23.95 1.23 37.87
C ALA A 118 24.58 -0.16 37.61
N TYR A 119 24.16 -0.82 36.54
CA TYR A 119 24.76 -2.09 36.09
C TYR A 119 26.26 -1.90 35.82
N HIS A 120 26.63 -0.94 34.99
CA HIS A 120 28.03 -0.65 34.66
C HIS A 120 28.88 -0.40 35.91
N SER A 121 28.39 0.42 36.83
CA SER A 121 29.08 0.69 38.12
C SER A 121 29.30 -0.59 38.93
N THR A 122 28.25 -1.41 39.06
CA THR A 122 28.29 -2.61 39.91
C THR A 122 29.23 -3.69 39.35
N VAL A 123 29.21 -3.95 38.02
CA VAL A 123 30.12 -4.93 37.41
C VAL A 123 31.57 -4.51 37.45
N HIS A 124 31.85 -3.21 37.61
CA HIS A 124 33.21 -2.66 37.84
C HIS A 124 33.55 -2.53 39.33
N GLY A 125 32.83 -3.23 40.21
CA GLY A 125 33.14 -3.32 41.64
C GLY A 125 32.76 -2.08 42.47
N LYS A 126 31.96 -1.13 41.90
CA LYS A 126 31.55 0.08 42.61
C LYS A 126 30.13 -0.08 43.18
N TRP A 127 29.97 0.05 44.49
CA TRP A 127 28.68 -0.05 45.17
C TRP A 127 28.14 1.34 45.51
N GLN A 128 27.48 2.04 44.53
CA GLN A 128 27.10 3.45 44.60
C GLN A 128 25.60 3.67 44.74
N ARG A 129 24.93 3.01 45.69
CA ARG A 129 23.47 2.99 45.85
C ARG A 129 22.82 4.38 45.86
N SER A 130 23.40 5.35 46.56
CA SER A 130 22.85 6.71 46.69
C SER A 130 22.95 7.53 45.40
N HIS A 131 23.90 7.23 44.53
CA HIS A 131 24.11 7.91 43.24
C HIS A 131 22.98 7.64 42.24
N TYR A 132 22.41 6.44 42.24
CA TYR A 132 21.39 6.00 41.29
C TYR A 132 19.96 6.09 41.81
N LYS A 133 19.63 7.20 42.54
CA LYS A 133 18.25 7.46 42.98
C LYS A 133 17.36 7.76 41.78
N GLY A 134 16.37 6.90 41.50
CA GLY A 134 15.44 7.02 40.39
C GLY A 134 14.10 7.67 40.74
N VAL A 135 13.18 7.58 39.78
CA VAL A 135 11.79 8.04 39.91
C VAL A 135 10.81 6.93 39.57
N GLU A 136 9.63 6.97 40.17
CA GLU A 136 8.53 6.07 39.88
C GLU A 136 7.67 6.59 38.73
N LEU A 137 6.96 5.69 38.03
CA LEU A 137 5.99 6.03 37.00
C LEU A 137 4.60 6.31 37.59
N PHE A 138 4.24 5.64 38.67
CA PHE A 138 2.92 5.70 39.29
C PHE A 138 2.46 7.13 39.57
N GLY A 139 1.22 7.45 39.17
CA GLY A 139 0.58 8.73 39.38
C GLY A 139 1.10 9.90 38.49
N LYS A 140 2.18 9.67 37.71
CA LYS A 140 2.77 10.68 36.81
C LYS A 140 2.10 10.71 35.45
N THR A 141 2.29 11.80 34.75
CA THR A 141 1.72 12.04 33.41
C THR A 141 2.71 11.65 32.32
N ILE A 142 2.27 10.81 31.39
CA ILE A 142 2.99 10.52 30.14
C ILE A 142 2.17 10.94 28.95
N THR A 143 2.80 11.58 27.97
CA THR A 143 2.18 11.85 26.67
C THR A 143 2.81 10.98 25.58
N ILE A 144 1.95 10.36 24.81
CA ILE A 144 2.29 9.55 23.66
C ILE A 144 2.13 10.41 22.41
N LEU A 145 3.23 10.63 21.68
CA LEU A 145 3.20 11.31 20.38
C LEU A 145 3.00 10.28 19.29
N GLY A 146 1.81 10.27 18.68
CA GLY A 146 1.38 9.27 17.71
C GLY A 146 0.66 8.07 18.36
N LEU A 147 -0.67 8.02 18.21
CA LEU A 147 -1.53 6.96 18.77
C LEU A 147 -1.91 5.92 17.71
N GLY A 148 -0.93 5.54 16.89
CA GLY A 148 -1.03 4.46 15.93
C GLY A 148 -1.01 3.08 16.59
N ARG A 149 -0.58 2.04 15.84
CA ARG A 149 -0.52 0.64 16.32
C ARG A 149 0.37 0.52 17.58
N ILE A 150 1.60 0.99 17.52
CA ILE A 150 2.56 0.90 18.63
C ILE A 150 2.13 1.79 19.80
N GLY A 151 1.81 3.05 19.53
CA GLY A 151 1.41 4.00 20.58
C GLY A 151 0.17 3.55 21.36
N SER A 152 -0.78 2.87 20.72
CA SER A 152 -1.96 2.30 21.40
C SER A 152 -1.57 1.17 22.37
N ILE A 153 -0.65 0.28 21.99
CA ILE A 153 -0.14 -0.80 22.87
C ILE A 153 0.61 -0.20 24.08
N VAL A 154 1.45 0.81 23.81
CA VAL A 154 2.17 1.52 24.87
C VAL A 154 1.19 2.20 25.84
N ALA A 155 0.15 2.87 25.30
CA ALA A 155 -0.88 3.52 26.12
C ALA A 155 -1.57 2.55 27.08
N GLU A 156 -2.01 1.39 26.56
CA GLU A 156 -2.67 0.36 27.35
C GLU A 156 -1.78 -0.13 28.49
N ARG A 157 -0.52 -0.46 28.19
CA ARG A 157 0.43 -0.97 29.19
C ARG A 157 0.82 0.07 30.25
N LEU A 158 1.01 1.32 29.85
CA LEU A 158 1.34 2.40 30.80
C LEU A 158 0.18 2.79 31.71
N LYS A 159 -1.07 2.59 31.28
CA LYS A 159 -2.23 2.67 32.20
C LYS A 159 -2.14 1.62 33.31
N ALA A 160 -1.67 0.40 33.01
CA ALA A 160 -1.48 -0.64 34.01
C ALA A 160 -0.37 -0.29 35.02
N PHE A 161 0.59 0.58 34.67
CA PHE A 161 1.56 1.16 35.60
C PHE A 161 0.95 2.28 36.50
N GLY A 162 -0.35 2.56 36.38
CA GLY A 162 -1.03 3.60 37.14
C GLY A 162 -0.67 5.03 36.69
N MET A 163 -0.22 5.21 35.45
CA MET A 163 0.10 6.51 34.88
C MET A 163 -1.15 7.25 34.39
N LYS A 164 -1.08 8.58 34.36
CA LYS A 164 -2.02 9.45 33.66
C LYS A 164 -1.56 9.55 32.19
N VAL A 165 -2.23 8.81 31.29
CA VAL A 165 -1.84 8.73 29.88
C VAL A 165 -2.58 9.81 29.09
N MET A 166 -1.81 10.58 28.31
CA MET A 166 -2.30 11.53 27.30
C MET A 166 -1.76 11.14 25.93
N ALA A 167 -2.40 11.64 24.88
CA ALA A 167 -1.92 11.47 23.51
C ALA A 167 -2.01 12.75 22.69
N TYR A 168 -0.99 12.97 21.88
CA TYR A 168 -0.98 13.95 20.79
C TYR A 168 -0.94 13.22 19.46
N ASP A 169 -2.01 13.32 18.70
CA ASP A 169 -2.11 12.79 17.34
C ASP A 169 -3.18 13.62 16.60
N PRO A 170 -2.80 14.48 15.64
CA PRO A 170 -3.74 15.35 14.94
C PRO A 170 -4.70 14.58 14.03
N TYR A 171 -4.37 13.34 13.65
CA TYR A 171 -5.13 12.53 12.70
C TYR A 171 -6.06 11.52 13.35
N ILE A 172 -6.06 11.41 14.68
CA ILE A 172 -6.91 10.46 15.39
C ILE A 172 -8.22 11.10 15.84
N SER A 173 -9.33 10.38 15.69
CA SER A 173 -10.64 10.85 16.15
C SER A 173 -10.73 10.86 17.69
N ASP A 174 -11.49 11.81 18.23
CA ASP A 174 -11.72 11.91 19.68
C ASP A 174 -12.44 10.66 20.22
N GLU A 175 -13.31 10.03 19.41
CA GLU A 175 -13.98 8.78 19.75
C GLU A 175 -12.99 7.64 20.00
N ARG A 176 -11.97 7.50 19.14
CA ARG A 176 -10.94 6.47 19.30
C ARG A 176 -10.08 6.71 20.56
N VAL A 177 -9.75 7.97 20.85
CA VAL A 177 -9.00 8.34 22.06
C VAL A 177 -9.84 8.04 23.31
N ALA A 178 -11.14 8.37 23.28
CA ALA A 178 -12.06 8.07 24.37
C ALA A 178 -12.23 6.56 24.62
N LYS A 179 -12.31 5.75 23.56
CA LYS A 179 -12.35 4.27 23.68
C LYS A 179 -11.13 3.69 24.39
N LEU A 180 -9.95 4.30 24.22
CA LEU A 180 -8.74 3.91 24.93
C LEU A 180 -8.72 4.43 26.38
N GLY A 181 -9.66 5.28 26.76
CA GLY A 181 -9.74 5.87 28.11
C GLY A 181 -8.54 6.75 28.45
N ILE A 182 -8.05 7.54 27.50
CA ILE A 182 -6.92 8.46 27.64
C ILE A 182 -7.34 9.87 27.24
N LYS A 183 -6.56 10.88 27.63
CA LYS A 183 -6.84 12.27 27.31
C LYS A 183 -6.11 12.71 26.04
N LYS A 184 -6.80 13.34 25.10
CA LYS A 184 -6.19 14.00 23.93
C LYS A 184 -5.63 15.36 24.35
N VAL A 185 -4.47 15.71 23.81
CA VAL A 185 -3.86 17.05 23.84
C VAL A 185 -3.70 17.55 22.40
N ASN A 186 -3.84 18.87 22.22
CA ASN A 186 -4.01 19.44 20.88
C ASN A 186 -2.78 20.18 20.35
N SER A 187 -1.74 20.34 21.18
CA SER A 187 -0.50 21.02 20.77
C SER A 187 0.72 20.44 21.46
N ILE A 188 1.87 20.53 20.81
CA ILE A 188 3.17 20.15 21.39
C ILE A 188 3.50 21.04 22.60
N GLU A 189 3.11 22.31 22.59
CA GLU A 189 3.28 23.20 23.72
C GLU A 189 2.54 22.68 24.97
N GLU A 190 1.31 22.20 24.82
CA GLU A 190 0.55 21.57 25.91
C GLU A 190 1.24 20.30 26.41
N VAL A 191 1.75 19.49 25.48
CA VAL A 191 2.53 18.27 25.78
C VAL A 191 3.70 18.62 26.69
N MET A 192 4.54 19.59 26.31
CA MET A 192 5.75 19.97 27.07
C MET A 192 5.44 20.47 28.48
N LYS A 193 4.37 21.26 28.65
CA LYS A 193 3.96 21.83 29.93
C LYS A 193 3.35 20.81 30.89
N LEU A 194 2.67 19.78 30.38
CA LEU A 194 1.91 18.84 31.21
C LEU A 194 2.66 17.55 31.51
N SER A 195 3.55 17.12 30.64
CA SER A 195 4.16 15.80 30.71
C SER A 195 5.32 15.72 31.70
N ASP A 196 5.37 14.62 32.44
CA ASP A 196 6.55 14.17 33.19
C ASP A 196 7.39 13.22 32.32
N PHE A 197 6.74 12.58 31.34
CA PHE A 197 7.36 11.71 30.36
C PHE A 197 6.73 11.93 28.98
N ILE A 198 7.53 11.75 27.92
CA ILE A 198 7.09 11.72 26.54
C ILE A 198 7.65 10.47 25.89
N THR A 199 6.83 9.75 25.11
CA THR A 199 7.26 8.65 24.25
C THR A 199 6.77 8.88 22.83
N ILE A 200 7.66 8.67 21.84
CA ILE A 200 7.43 9.06 20.45
C ILE A 200 7.21 7.83 19.60
N HIS A 201 6.09 7.82 18.85
CA HIS A 201 5.65 6.75 17.95
C HIS A 201 5.11 7.32 16.63
N LEU A 202 5.71 8.42 16.17
CA LEU A 202 5.38 9.11 14.92
C LEU A 202 6.21 8.56 13.74
N PRO A 203 5.69 8.59 12.51
CA PRO A 203 6.51 8.41 11.32
C PRO A 203 7.44 9.62 11.12
N LYS A 204 8.50 9.44 10.32
CA LYS A 204 9.35 10.55 9.88
C LYS A 204 8.77 11.15 8.61
N SER A 205 8.38 12.41 8.66
CA SER A 205 7.85 13.20 7.54
C SER A 205 8.34 14.65 7.68
N GLU A 206 8.09 15.48 6.68
CA GLU A 206 8.40 16.92 6.74
C GLU A 206 7.74 17.60 7.94
N GLU A 207 6.55 17.16 8.35
CA GLU A 207 5.80 17.71 9.48
C GLU A 207 6.34 17.26 10.84
N THR A 208 7.02 16.11 10.90
CA THR A 208 7.44 15.49 12.17
C THR A 208 8.92 15.59 12.44
N ILE A 209 9.74 15.90 11.43
CA ILE A 209 11.16 16.18 11.62
C ILE A 209 11.33 17.40 12.53
N GLY A 210 12.09 17.22 13.62
CA GLY A 210 12.33 18.29 14.60
C GLY A 210 11.10 18.71 15.39
N ILE A 211 10.05 17.87 15.46
CA ILE A 211 8.81 18.17 16.21
C ILE A 211 9.08 18.48 17.69
N ILE A 212 10.19 17.96 18.24
CA ILE A 212 10.74 18.37 19.53
C ILE A 212 12.08 19.02 19.26
N GLY A 213 12.08 20.34 19.20
CA GLY A 213 13.24 21.20 19.01
C GLY A 213 13.58 22.01 20.24
N GLU A 214 14.47 23.01 20.08
CA GLU A 214 14.93 23.88 21.20
C GLU A 214 13.79 24.63 21.84
N LYS A 215 12.87 25.17 21.04
CA LYS A 215 11.69 25.91 21.53
C LYS A 215 10.85 25.05 22.46
N GLU A 216 10.54 23.83 22.03
CA GLU A 216 9.72 22.88 22.77
C GLU A 216 10.42 22.44 24.04
N LEU A 217 11.70 22.09 23.98
CA LEU A 217 12.50 21.65 25.12
C LEU A 217 12.63 22.76 26.19
N SER A 218 12.71 24.02 25.77
CA SER A 218 12.81 25.17 26.73
C SER A 218 11.53 25.37 27.55
N MET A 219 10.38 24.90 27.08
CA MET A 219 9.08 24.97 27.77
C MET A 219 8.79 23.77 28.65
N ALA A 220 9.66 22.78 28.65
CA ALA A 220 9.45 21.50 29.31
C ALA A 220 9.50 21.62 30.84
N LYS A 221 8.86 20.68 31.53
CA LYS A 221 9.11 20.50 32.95
C LYS A 221 10.56 20.03 33.18
N ARG A 222 11.22 20.55 34.19
CA ARG A 222 12.60 20.16 34.52
C ARG A 222 12.78 18.65 34.85
N ASN A 223 11.69 17.97 35.23
CA ASN A 223 11.68 16.54 35.49
C ASN A 223 11.32 15.71 34.26
N LEU A 224 11.09 16.32 33.10
CA LEU A 224 10.72 15.62 31.87
C LEU A 224 11.79 14.60 31.46
N ARG A 225 11.36 13.42 31.04
CA ARG A 225 12.18 12.42 30.32
C ARG A 225 11.52 12.06 28.99
N ILE A 226 12.35 11.95 27.95
CA ILE A 226 11.88 11.70 26.58
C ILE A 226 12.37 10.32 26.16
N VAL A 227 11.48 9.54 25.55
CA VAL A 227 11.78 8.22 24.93
C VAL A 227 11.53 8.31 23.43
N ASN A 228 12.51 7.96 22.62
CA ASN A 228 12.35 7.85 21.16
C ASN A 228 12.82 6.49 20.66
N CYS A 229 11.85 5.62 20.33
CA CYS A 229 12.04 4.34 19.64
C CYS A 229 11.40 4.36 18.25
N ALA A 230 11.13 5.54 17.68
CA ALA A 230 10.47 5.69 16.39
C ALA A 230 11.47 5.94 15.26
N ARG A 231 11.95 7.18 15.11
CA ARG A 231 12.93 7.57 14.08
C ARG A 231 13.89 8.64 14.60
N GLY A 232 15.14 8.55 14.14
CA GLY A 232 16.10 9.62 14.32
C GLY A 232 15.69 10.91 13.62
N GLY A 233 15.90 12.06 14.28
CA GLY A 233 15.55 13.38 13.77
C GLY A 233 14.13 13.87 14.12
N LEU A 234 13.30 13.07 14.79
CA LEU A 234 12.03 13.56 15.40
C LEU A 234 12.31 14.47 16.60
N VAL A 235 13.35 14.17 17.34
CA VAL A 235 13.94 15.07 18.34
C VAL A 235 15.20 15.66 17.73
N ASP A 236 15.35 16.97 17.79
CA ASP A 236 16.58 17.63 17.39
C ASP A 236 17.68 17.27 18.39
N GLU A 237 18.68 16.50 17.95
CA GLU A 237 19.76 16.00 18.82
C GLU A 237 20.64 17.12 19.39
N LYS A 238 20.83 18.23 18.65
CA LYS A 238 21.59 19.39 19.12
C LYS A 238 20.81 20.13 20.20
N ALA A 239 19.52 20.34 19.98
CA ALA A 239 18.64 20.95 20.97
C ALA A 239 18.52 20.08 22.24
N LEU A 240 18.48 18.75 22.05
CA LEU A 240 18.46 17.78 23.16
C LEU A 240 19.75 17.86 23.99
N CYS A 241 20.92 17.92 23.35
CA CYS A 241 22.20 18.15 24.07
C CYS A 241 22.18 19.41 24.90
N LYS A 242 21.73 20.54 24.34
CA LYS A 242 21.62 21.80 25.03
C LYS A 242 20.65 21.71 26.23
N ALA A 243 19.48 21.09 26.03
CA ALA A 243 18.49 20.91 27.10
C ALA A 243 18.99 20.06 28.27
N LEU A 244 19.80 19.03 27.98
CA LEU A 244 20.45 18.20 29.00
C LEU A 244 21.53 18.99 29.75
N GLU A 245 22.36 19.75 29.04
CA GLU A 245 23.47 20.53 29.60
C GLU A 245 22.97 21.68 30.50
N GLU A 246 21.92 22.35 30.06
CA GLU A 246 21.29 23.46 30.83
C GLU A 246 20.24 22.98 31.88
N GLY A 247 19.99 21.65 31.95
CA GLY A 247 19.07 21.07 32.90
C GLY A 247 17.60 21.44 32.67
N TRP A 248 17.22 21.67 31.40
CA TRP A 248 15.81 21.90 31.03
C TRP A 248 14.96 20.65 31.19
N ILE A 249 15.59 19.47 30.97
CA ILE A 249 14.96 18.17 31.16
C ILE A 249 15.83 17.25 32.01
N ALA A 250 15.22 16.21 32.56
CA ALA A 250 15.89 15.27 33.47
C ALA A 250 16.63 14.12 32.78
N GLY A 251 16.34 13.83 31.51
CA GLY A 251 17.02 12.76 30.78
C GLY A 251 16.31 12.36 29.49
N ALA A 252 16.94 11.45 28.75
CA ALA A 252 16.39 10.88 27.52
C ALA A 252 16.75 9.40 27.37
N ALA A 253 15.93 8.66 26.60
CA ALA A 253 16.24 7.31 26.18
C ALA A 253 15.99 7.18 24.66
N LEU A 254 17.00 6.75 23.92
CA LEU A 254 17.00 6.79 22.46
C LEU A 254 17.42 5.42 21.91
N ASP A 255 16.58 4.88 21.05
CA ASP A 255 16.89 3.67 20.26
C ASP A 255 17.29 4.01 18.83
N VAL A 256 17.09 5.28 18.41
CA VAL A 256 17.26 5.74 17.03
C VAL A 256 17.97 7.09 16.98
N PHE A 257 18.75 7.31 15.89
CA PHE A 257 19.60 8.49 15.73
C PHE A 257 19.51 9.04 14.29
N VAL A 258 19.90 10.31 14.12
CA VAL A 258 19.98 10.92 12.78
C VAL A 258 21.02 10.22 11.91
N ASN A 259 22.17 9.86 12.51
CA ASN A 259 23.28 9.18 11.84
C ASN A 259 23.47 7.78 12.46
N GLU A 260 22.72 6.81 11.97
CA GLU A 260 22.90 5.41 12.37
C GLU A 260 23.97 4.74 11.52
N PRO A 261 24.92 3.97 12.12
CA PRO A 261 25.85 3.14 11.37
C PRO A 261 25.10 2.09 10.53
N LYS A 262 25.61 1.78 9.34
CA LYS A 262 25.06 0.67 8.56
C LYS A 262 25.30 -0.67 9.28
N GLU A 263 24.28 -1.51 9.37
CA GLU A 263 24.41 -2.86 9.92
C GLU A 263 25.47 -3.64 9.12
N GLY A 264 26.42 -4.27 9.82
CA GLY A 264 27.51 -5.03 9.20
C GLY A 264 28.76 -4.21 8.79
N ALA A 265 28.80 -2.91 9.03
CA ALA A 265 30.01 -2.13 8.86
C ALA A 265 31.08 -2.61 9.86
N LYS A 266 32.09 -3.33 9.37
CA LYS A 266 33.25 -3.77 10.21
C LYS A 266 33.91 -2.55 10.83
N GLY A 267 33.81 -2.38 12.17
CA GLY A 267 34.54 -1.40 12.94
C GLY A 267 34.02 0.04 12.88
N GLY A 268 32.76 0.26 12.52
CA GLY A 268 32.12 1.58 12.61
C GLY A 268 31.91 1.99 14.07
N ASN A 269 32.75 2.90 14.59
CA ASN A 269 32.47 3.54 15.87
C ASN A 269 31.21 4.37 15.72
N PHE A 270 30.20 4.15 16.59
CA PHE A 270 29.07 5.03 16.72
C PHE A 270 29.47 6.23 17.57
N GLU A 271 29.41 7.40 16.99
CA GLU A 271 29.71 8.66 17.67
C GLU A 271 28.45 9.51 17.72
N SER A 272 28.07 9.90 18.91
CA SER A 272 27.01 10.87 19.15
C SER A 272 27.38 11.75 20.34
N PRO A 273 27.14 13.07 20.26
CA PRO A 273 27.37 13.96 21.40
C PRO A 273 26.50 13.64 22.62
N LEU A 274 25.44 12.85 22.41
CA LEU A 274 24.53 12.40 23.47
C LEU A 274 25.16 11.35 24.39
N LEU A 275 26.19 10.64 23.95
CA LEU A 275 26.85 9.58 24.74
C LEU A 275 27.61 10.09 25.95
N LYS A 276 27.91 11.39 26.02
CA LYS A 276 28.62 12.01 27.16
C LYS A 276 27.73 12.23 28.40
N TYR A 277 26.39 12.17 28.24
CA TYR A 277 25.46 12.47 29.33
C TYR A 277 25.07 11.21 30.10
N GLU A 278 25.29 11.19 31.41
CA GLU A 278 24.95 10.05 32.28
C GLU A 278 23.43 9.82 32.41
N ASN A 279 22.62 10.85 32.20
CA ASN A 279 21.16 10.77 32.23
C ASN A 279 20.53 10.41 30.87
N VAL A 280 21.35 9.90 29.94
CA VAL A 280 20.88 9.38 28.64
C VAL A 280 21.10 7.86 28.59
N VAL A 281 20.07 7.15 28.14
CA VAL A 281 20.11 5.71 27.86
C VAL A 281 20.00 5.51 26.34
N VAL A 282 20.88 4.68 25.77
CA VAL A 282 20.93 4.45 24.32
C VAL A 282 20.93 2.97 24.00
N THR A 283 20.29 2.61 22.89
CA THR A 283 20.33 1.26 22.30
C THR A 283 20.51 1.35 20.78
N PRO A 284 21.12 0.36 20.13
CA PRO A 284 21.46 0.41 18.70
C PRO A 284 20.28 -0.08 17.81
N HIS A 285 19.15 0.62 17.84
CA HIS A 285 17.95 0.37 17.03
C HIS A 285 17.40 -1.07 17.22
N LEU A 286 17.08 -1.41 18.47
CA LEU A 286 16.64 -2.75 18.88
C LEU A 286 15.11 -2.93 18.94
N GLY A 287 14.32 -1.91 18.64
CA GLY A 287 12.87 -1.97 18.78
C GLY A 287 12.20 -3.20 18.13
N ALA A 288 12.70 -3.68 17.01
CA ALA A 288 12.22 -4.88 16.31
C ALA A 288 13.12 -6.11 16.49
N SER A 289 14.13 -6.07 17.37
CA SER A 289 15.16 -7.11 17.51
C SER A 289 14.76 -8.17 18.55
N THR A 290 13.64 -8.84 18.32
CA THR A 290 13.21 -10.03 19.08
C THR A 290 13.04 -11.22 18.14
N VAL A 291 13.12 -12.43 18.67
CA VAL A 291 12.94 -13.68 17.90
C VAL A 291 11.57 -13.69 17.24
N GLU A 292 10.53 -13.33 17.99
CA GLU A 292 9.15 -13.29 17.52
C GLU A 292 8.96 -12.27 16.40
N ALA A 293 9.45 -11.04 16.59
CA ALA A 293 9.34 -10.00 15.57
C ALA A 293 10.09 -10.39 14.27
N GLN A 294 11.30 -10.94 14.38
CA GLN A 294 12.06 -11.35 13.20
C GLN A 294 11.38 -12.49 12.43
N ASN A 295 10.81 -13.49 13.13
CA ASN A 295 10.04 -14.57 12.51
C ASN A 295 8.76 -14.04 11.85
N ASN A 296 8.00 -13.20 12.54
CA ASN A 296 6.79 -12.60 12.00
C ASN A 296 7.08 -11.74 10.76
N VAL A 297 8.12 -10.90 10.81
CA VAL A 297 8.57 -10.08 9.68
C VAL A 297 8.99 -10.97 8.50
N GLY A 298 9.78 -12.03 8.75
CA GLY A 298 10.22 -12.95 7.69
C GLY A 298 9.06 -13.65 7.00
N THR A 299 8.13 -14.20 7.78
CA THR A 299 6.93 -14.87 7.27
C THR A 299 6.02 -13.91 6.51
N ALA A 300 5.74 -12.73 7.07
CA ALA A 300 4.84 -11.76 6.47
C ALA A 300 5.40 -11.23 5.14
N ILE A 301 6.69 -10.86 5.08
CA ILE A 301 7.28 -10.33 3.84
C ILE A 301 7.34 -11.39 2.73
N ALA A 302 7.64 -12.64 3.07
CA ALA A 302 7.64 -13.74 2.10
C ALA A 302 6.27 -13.92 1.45
N ASN A 303 5.21 -13.98 2.27
CA ASN A 303 3.85 -14.13 1.78
C ASN A 303 3.39 -12.93 0.94
N GLN A 304 3.68 -11.70 1.37
CA GLN A 304 3.28 -10.50 0.61
C GLN A 304 4.00 -10.39 -0.73
N VAL A 305 5.32 -10.69 -0.78
CA VAL A 305 6.08 -10.66 -2.03
C VAL A 305 5.56 -11.70 -3.02
N LEU A 306 5.30 -12.93 -2.56
CA LEU A 306 4.76 -13.99 -3.41
C LEU A 306 3.36 -13.63 -3.92
N ALA A 307 2.47 -13.19 -3.05
CA ALA A 307 1.11 -12.77 -3.42
C ALA A 307 1.14 -11.62 -4.45
N ALA A 308 2.01 -10.63 -4.27
CA ALA A 308 2.17 -9.53 -5.22
C ALA A 308 2.72 -10.00 -6.57
N LEU A 309 3.67 -10.95 -6.60
CA LEU A 309 4.19 -11.54 -7.83
C LEU A 309 3.15 -12.34 -8.60
N GLU A 310 2.24 -13.03 -7.90
CA GLU A 310 1.11 -13.76 -8.46
C GLU A 310 -0.01 -12.84 -8.99
N GLY A 311 0.10 -11.53 -8.76
CA GLY A 311 -0.90 -10.54 -9.18
C GLY A 311 -2.06 -10.37 -8.20
N ASN A 312 -1.96 -10.95 -7.02
CA ASN A 312 -2.95 -10.75 -5.95
C ASN A 312 -2.88 -9.33 -5.41
N ILE A 313 -4.00 -8.83 -4.90
CA ILE A 313 -4.05 -7.53 -4.21
C ILE A 313 -3.39 -7.69 -2.84
N VAL A 314 -2.38 -6.87 -2.57
CA VAL A 314 -1.64 -6.84 -1.32
C VAL A 314 -1.71 -5.45 -0.67
N ASP A 315 -1.45 -5.38 0.62
CA ASP A 315 -1.32 -4.10 1.34
C ASP A 315 0.03 -3.46 0.99
N ALA A 316 0.09 -2.84 -0.18
CA ALA A 316 1.30 -2.21 -0.68
C ALA A 316 1.40 -0.76 -0.20
N VAL A 317 2.62 -0.33 0.16
CA VAL A 317 2.89 1.01 0.67
C VAL A 317 2.57 2.10 -0.35
N ASN A 318 2.75 1.81 -1.62
CA ASN A 318 2.49 2.73 -2.72
C ASN A 318 1.13 2.48 -3.42
N LEU A 319 0.20 1.84 -2.70
CA LEU A 319 -1.22 1.81 -3.03
C LEU A 319 -1.99 2.69 -2.03
N PRO A 320 -3.13 3.25 -2.42
CA PRO A 320 -4.06 3.81 -1.46
C PRO A 320 -4.43 2.78 -0.39
N SER A 321 -4.54 3.21 0.88
CA SER A 321 -4.91 2.31 1.97
C SER A 321 -6.21 1.57 1.65
N LEU A 322 -6.11 0.27 1.44
CA LEU A 322 -7.23 -0.61 1.16
C LEU A 322 -7.55 -1.41 2.42
N ASN A 323 -8.78 -1.38 2.87
CA ASN A 323 -9.22 -2.25 3.96
C ASN A 323 -9.56 -3.63 3.37
N ILE A 324 -8.54 -4.48 3.20
CA ILE A 324 -8.64 -5.76 2.48
C ILE A 324 -9.44 -6.83 3.27
N LYS A 325 -10.03 -6.47 4.41
CA LYS A 325 -10.68 -7.45 5.31
C LYS A 325 -11.94 -8.13 4.74
N ASP A 326 -12.58 -7.56 3.69
CA ASP A 326 -13.79 -8.10 3.06
C ASP A 326 -13.64 -8.27 1.54
N THR A 327 -12.49 -8.81 1.09
CA THR A 327 -12.21 -8.97 -0.35
C THR A 327 -13.15 -9.95 -1.06
N ASP A 328 -13.70 -10.93 -0.39
CA ASP A 328 -14.53 -11.97 -1.02
C ASP A 328 -15.81 -11.40 -1.67
N TYR A 329 -16.45 -10.44 -1.02
CA TYR A 329 -17.64 -9.78 -1.58
C TYR A 329 -17.30 -8.89 -2.78
N ILE A 330 -16.19 -8.15 -2.74
CA ILE A 330 -15.82 -7.18 -3.76
C ILE A 330 -15.07 -7.81 -4.95
N ALA A 331 -14.44 -8.98 -4.78
CA ALA A 331 -13.61 -9.61 -5.79
C ALA A 331 -14.31 -9.84 -7.15
N PRO A 332 -15.59 -10.28 -7.23
CA PRO A 332 -16.30 -10.38 -8.51
C PRO A 332 -16.45 -9.02 -9.21
N TYR A 333 -16.69 -7.94 -8.44
CA TYR A 333 -16.83 -6.60 -8.97
C TYR A 333 -15.50 -5.99 -9.44
N ILE A 334 -14.38 -6.37 -8.84
CA ILE A 334 -13.03 -6.02 -9.30
C ILE A 334 -12.80 -6.59 -10.71
N ARG A 335 -13.08 -7.89 -10.90
CA ARG A 335 -12.98 -8.54 -12.21
C ARG A 335 -13.94 -7.93 -13.24
N LEU A 336 -15.18 -7.65 -12.84
CA LEU A 336 -16.15 -6.97 -13.70
C LEU A 336 -15.67 -5.57 -14.12
N SER A 337 -15.17 -4.76 -13.18
CA SER A 337 -14.63 -3.43 -13.48
C SER A 337 -13.49 -3.48 -14.48
N GLU A 338 -12.54 -4.40 -14.32
CA GLU A 338 -11.43 -4.58 -15.27
C GLU A 338 -11.95 -4.98 -16.65
N THR A 339 -12.92 -5.88 -16.69
CA THR A 339 -13.60 -6.29 -17.94
C THR A 339 -14.25 -5.10 -18.65
N LEU A 340 -15.04 -4.29 -17.91
CA LEU A 340 -15.68 -3.09 -18.48
C LEU A 340 -14.65 -2.11 -19.04
N GLY A 341 -13.48 -1.95 -18.39
CA GLY A 341 -12.38 -1.14 -18.90
C GLY A 341 -11.83 -1.65 -20.23
N LYS A 342 -11.62 -2.96 -20.38
CA LYS A 342 -11.11 -3.60 -21.60
C LYS A 342 -12.06 -3.42 -22.79
N LEU A 343 -13.36 -3.30 -22.56
CA LEU A 343 -14.36 -3.18 -23.64
C LEU A 343 -14.21 -1.93 -24.50
N TYR A 344 -13.73 -0.82 -23.94
CA TYR A 344 -13.61 0.42 -24.70
C TYR A 344 -12.70 0.27 -25.90
N TYR A 345 -11.42 -0.09 -25.72
CA TYR A 345 -10.47 -0.19 -26.83
C TYR A 345 -10.71 -1.40 -27.75
N SER A 346 -11.46 -2.38 -27.28
CA SER A 346 -11.97 -3.44 -28.16
C SER A 346 -13.04 -2.94 -29.12
N SER A 347 -13.82 -1.93 -28.71
CA SER A 347 -14.91 -1.34 -29.51
C SER A 347 -14.53 -0.04 -30.21
N GLN A 348 -13.61 0.76 -29.66
CA GLN A 348 -13.20 2.07 -30.14
C GLN A 348 -11.66 2.21 -30.11
N LYS A 349 -11.13 3.17 -30.90
CA LYS A 349 -9.69 3.45 -30.94
C LYS A 349 -9.35 4.92 -30.66
N ASP A 350 -10.34 5.72 -30.30
CA ASP A 350 -10.17 7.15 -30.08
C ASP A 350 -9.55 7.45 -28.70
N ALA A 351 -8.87 8.59 -28.62
CA ALA A 351 -8.34 9.08 -27.34
C ALA A 351 -9.48 9.45 -26.39
N ILE A 352 -9.27 9.22 -25.10
CA ILE A 352 -10.24 9.45 -24.04
C ILE A 352 -9.97 10.80 -23.40
N ASP A 353 -11.02 11.62 -23.29
CA ASP A 353 -10.99 12.91 -22.59
C ASP A 353 -11.32 12.74 -21.09
N SER A 354 -12.36 11.96 -20.80
CA SER A 354 -12.76 11.68 -19.41
C SER A 354 -13.49 10.35 -19.25
N VAL A 355 -13.45 9.85 -18.02
CA VAL A 355 -14.17 8.67 -17.54
C VAL A 355 -14.97 9.05 -16.30
N GLU A 356 -16.27 8.78 -16.31
CA GLU A 356 -17.15 8.92 -15.17
C GLU A 356 -17.67 7.52 -14.78
N ILE A 357 -17.34 7.07 -13.57
CA ILE A 357 -17.79 5.77 -13.08
C ILE A 357 -18.82 6.00 -11.99
N THR A 358 -19.99 5.37 -12.15
CA THR A 358 -21.08 5.42 -11.18
C THR A 358 -21.24 4.04 -10.55
N TYR A 359 -21.16 4.00 -9.22
CA TYR A 359 -21.46 2.82 -8.40
C TYR A 359 -22.85 2.97 -7.80
N SER A 360 -23.69 1.96 -7.99
CA SER A 360 -25.08 2.00 -7.54
C SER A 360 -25.44 0.75 -6.73
N GLY A 361 -26.26 0.91 -5.68
CA GLY A 361 -26.63 -0.17 -4.76
C GLY A 361 -25.61 -0.34 -3.61
N ASP A 362 -25.59 -1.51 -2.97
CA ASP A 362 -24.76 -1.77 -1.79
C ASP A 362 -23.25 -1.67 -2.07
N ILE A 363 -22.82 -1.97 -3.30
CA ILE A 363 -21.42 -1.82 -3.73
C ILE A 363 -20.90 -0.38 -3.59
N SER A 364 -21.79 0.61 -3.58
CA SER A 364 -21.43 2.01 -3.40
C SER A 364 -20.96 2.36 -1.99
N ARG A 365 -21.18 1.48 -1.02
CA ARG A 365 -20.75 1.61 0.38
C ARG A 365 -19.40 0.94 0.63
N GLU A 366 -18.92 0.17 -0.35
CA GLU A 366 -17.66 -0.56 -0.28
C GLU A 366 -16.48 0.31 -0.76
N GLN A 367 -15.32 -0.31 -0.86
CA GLN A 367 -14.09 0.37 -1.29
C GLN A 367 -14.08 0.57 -2.82
N THR A 368 -14.82 1.57 -3.31
CA THR A 368 -14.91 1.92 -4.73
C THR A 368 -13.54 2.20 -5.36
N LYS A 369 -12.54 2.57 -4.53
CA LYS A 369 -11.17 2.83 -5.00
C LYS A 369 -10.54 1.65 -5.74
N LEU A 370 -10.75 0.41 -5.28
CA LEU A 370 -10.29 -0.78 -6.01
C LEU A 370 -10.98 -0.95 -7.34
N LEU A 371 -12.26 -0.67 -7.40
CA LEU A 371 -13.06 -0.82 -8.61
C LEU A 371 -12.61 0.16 -9.71
N ILE A 372 -12.33 1.42 -9.33
CA ILE A 372 -11.83 2.39 -10.30
C ILE A 372 -10.42 2.05 -10.78
N LEU A 373 -9.53 1.60 -9.90
CA LEU A 373 -8.19 1.16 -10.28
C LEU A 373 -8.25 -0.02 -11.25
N SER A 374 -9.17 -0.98 -11.00
CA SER A 374 -9.38 -2.13 -11.88
C SER A 374 -9.93 -1.72 -13.23
N PHE A 375 -10.91 -0.81 -13.26
CA PHE A 375 -11.43 -0.26 -14.50
C PHE A 375 -10.34 0.42 -15.33
N LEU A 376 -9.58 1.30 -14.70
CA LEU A 376 -8.48 2.02 -15.38
C LEU A 376 -7.38 1.06 -15.85
N LYS A 377 -7.07 0.01 -15.06
CA LYS A 377 -6.13 -1.04 -15.49
C LYS A 377 -6.62 -1.71 -16.77
N GLY A 378 -7.85 -2.21 -16.79
CA GLY A 378 -8.44 -2.80 -17.98
C GLY A 378 -8.48 -1.84 -19.17
N LEU A 379 -8.75 -0.56 -18.92
CA LEU A 379 -8.79 0.48 -19.95
C LEU A 379 -7.41 0.76 -20.55
N LEU A 380 -6.36 0.85 -19.75
CA LEU A 380 -5.04 1.30 -20.19
C LEU A 380 -4.10 0.18 -20.62
N GLU A 381 -4.24 -1.01 -20.05
CA GLU A 381 -3.36 -2.16 -20.34
C GLU A 381 -3.26 -2.48 -21.84
N PRO A 382 -4.33 -2.43 -22.67
CA PRO A 382 -4.24 -2.71 -24.09
C PRO A 382 -3.47 -1.68 -24.92
N VAL A 383 -3.24 -0.47 -24.41
CA VAL A 383 -2.70 0.68 -25.18
C VAL A 383 -1.44 1.29 -24.59
N VAL A 384 -1.01 0.84 -23.44
CA VAL A 384 0.21 1.30 -22.75
C VAL A 384 1.29 0.24 -22.92
N LYS A 385 2.51 0.66 -23.29
CA LYS A 385 3.66 -0.25 -23.44
C LYS A 385 4.30 -0.62 -22.11
N GLU A 386 4.23 0.31 -21.16
CA GLU A 386 4.73 0.11 -19.80
C GLU A 386 3.83 -0.86 -19.04
N ARG A 387 4.36 -1.45 -17.99
CA ARG A 387 3.55 -2.27 -17.07
C ARG A 387 2.45 -1.44 -16.45
N VAL A 388 1.20 -1.89 -16.56
CA VAL A 388 0.03 -1.28 -15.93
C VAL A 388 -0.42 -2.15 -14.76
N ASN A 389 -0.56 -1.55 -13.58
CA ASN A 389 -1.10 -2.22 -12.39
C ASN A 389 -1.75 -1.20 -11.44
N PHE A 390 -2.23 -1.67 -10.29
CA PHE A 390 -2.94 -0.82 -9.33
C PHE A 390 -2.11 0.35 -8.77
N VAL A 391 -0.78 0.23 -8.69
CA VAL A 391 0.06 1.29 -8.10
C VAL A 391 0.30 2.46 -9.06
N ASN A 392 0.32 2.24 -10.37
CA ASN A 392 0.65 3.28 -11.35
C ASN A 392 -0.50 3.73 -12.26
N VAL A 393 -1.61 3.01 -12.28
CA VAL A 393 -2.67 3.23 -13.28
C VAL A 393 -3.29 4.62 -13.22
N GLU A 394 -3.48 5.20 -12.03
CA GLU A 394 -3.97 6.59 -11.90
C GLU A 394 -2.97 7.61 -12.42
N LEU A 395 -1.68 7.39 -12.15
CA LEU A 395 -0.63 8.25 -12.67
C LEU A 395 -0.59 8.17 -14.20
N LEU A 396 -0.72 6.97 -14.78
CA LEU A 396 -0.77 6.76 -16.22
C LEU A 396 -1.99 7.42 -16.86
N ALA A 397 -3.17 7.34 -16.23
CA ALA A 397 -4.39 8.02 -16.68
C ALA A 397 -4.19 9.55 -16.67
N ARG A 398 -3.67 10.09 -15.56
CA ARG A 398 -3.37 11.53 -15.42
C ARG A 398 -2.36 12.03 -16.46
N ASN A 399 -1.28 11.29 -16.68
CA ASN A 399 -0.24 11.65 -17.66
C ASN A 399 -0.79 11.67 -19.11
N ARG A 400 -1.86 10.92 -19.37
CA ARG A 400 -2.58 10.91 -20.65
C ARG A 400 -3.68 11.97 -20.74
N GLY A 401 -3.86 12.79 -19.71
CA GLY A 401 -4.87 13.84 -19.65
C GLY A 401 -6.29 13.32 -19.40
N ILE A 402 -6.46 12.06 -19.04
CA ILE A 402 -7.78 11.47 -18.78
C ILE A 402 -8.29 11.98 -17.43
N LYS A 403 -9.41 12.69 -17.44
CA LYS A 403 -10.11 13.11 -16.22
C LYS A 403 -10.96 11.96 -15.73
N VAL A 404 -10.82 11.60 -14.45
CA VAL A 404 -11.55 10.50 -13.83
C VAL A 404 -12.44 11.03 -12.74
N THR A 405 -13.72 10.70 -12.78
CA THR A 405 -14.73 11.12 -11.81
C THR A 405 -15.50 9.91 -11.29
N GLU A 406 -15.72 9.86 -9.99
CA GLU A 406 -16.55 8.84 -9.32
C GLU A 406 -17.88 9.45 -8.88
N SER A 407 -18.94 8.69 -9.03
CA SER A 407 -20.30 9.03 -8.57
C SER A 407 -20.91 7.85 -7.82
N ILE A 408 -21.68 8.15 -6.78
CA ILE A 408 -22.35 7.15 -5.95
C ILE A 408 -23.86 7.37 -6.05
N LYS A 409 -24.62 6.30 -6.30
CA LYS A 409 -26.08 6.29 -6.26
C LYS A 409 -26.59 5.21 -5.31
N ASN A 410 -27.41 5.58 -4.37
CA ASN A 410 -27.93 4.64 -3.35
C ASN A 410 -29.04 3.70 -3.88
N GLN A 411 -29.62 3.99 -5.04
CA GLN A 411 -30.72 3.20 -5.62
C GLN A 411 -30.39 2.73 -7.03
N VAL A 412 -30.85 1.55 -7.36
CA VAL A 412 -30.81 0.95 -8.69
C VAL A 412 -32.20 0.45 -9.03
N ASP A 413 -32.69 0.70 -10.25
CA ASP A 413 -34.05 0.36 -10.64
C ASP A 413 -34.27 -1.16 -10.84
N TYR A 414 -33.25 -1.89 -11.34
CA TYR A 414 -33.41 -3.29 -11.77
C TYR A 414 -32.40 -4.28 -11.21
N TYR A 415 -31.32 -3.81 -10.61
CA TYR A 415 -30.21 -4.65 -10.14
C TYR A 415 -29.91 -4.36 -8.66
N SER A 416 -29.43 -5.34 -7.92
CA SER A 416 -28.98 -5.11 -6.54
C SER A 416 -27.78 -4.16 -6.49
N ASN A 417 -26.86 -4.31 -7.47
CA ASN A 417 -25.68 -3.47 -7.64
C ASN A 417 -25.43 -3.24 -9.14
N LEU A 418 -24.89 -2.08 -9.47
CA LEU A 418 -24.52 -1.72 -10.84
C LEU A 418 -23.25 -0.89 -10.86
N ILE A 419 -22.33 -1.26 -11.73
CA ILE A 419 -21.17 -0.43 -12.12
C ILE A 419 -21.43 0.08 -13.53
N SER A 420 -21.46 1.41 -13.70
CA SER A 420 -21.65 2.06 -14.99
C SER A 420 -20.50 3.00 -15.26
N ALA A 421 -19.80 2.79 -16.37
CA ALA A 421 -18.69 3.63 -16.83
C ALA A 421 -19.10 4.38 -18.07
N LYS A 422 -19.17 5.71 -17.99
CA LYS A 422 -19.37 6.62 -19.10
C LYS A 422 -18.01 7.20 -19.53
N ILE A 423 -17.66 6.95 -20.77
CA ILE A 423 -16.40 7.40 -21.38
C ILE A 423 -16.72 8.48 -22.39
N ILE A 424 -16.02 9.61 -22.26
CA ILE A 424 -16.15 10.74 -23.20
C ILE A 424 -14.89 10.80 -24.07
N SER A 425 -15.10 10.79 -25.37
CA SER A 425 -14.05 10.86 -26.38
C SER A 425 -14.50 11.77 -27.53
N LYS A 426 -13.77 12.85 -27.78
CA LYS A 426 -14.08 13.82 -28.83
C LYS A 426 -15.55 14.32 -28.79
N GLY A 427 -16.08 14.54 -27.59
CA GLY A 427 -17.45 14.97 -27.35
C GLY A 427 -18.52 13.91 -27.56
N LYS A 428 -18.16 12.65 -27.83
CA LYS A 428 -19.09 11.50 -27.88
C LYS A 428 -19.08 10.77 -26.56
N GLU A 429 -20.24 10.39 -26.09
CA GLU A 429 -20.44 9.58 -24.88
C GLU A 429 -20.65 8.11 -25.25
N ILE A 430 -19.92 7.22 -24.58
CA ILE A 430 -20.06 5.77 -24.71
C ILE A 430 -20.18 5.20 -23.30
N THR A 431 -21.17 4.35 -23.09
CA THR A 431 -21.43 3.73 -21.78
C THR A 431 -21.20 2.23 -21.83
N PHE A 432 -20.54 1.70 -20.79
CA PHE A 432 -20.49 0.28 -20.50
C PHE A 432 -20.97 0.10 -19.06
N ALA A 433 -21.87 -0.86 -18.83
CA ALA A 433 -22.34 -1.16 -17.49
C ALA A 433 -22.41 -2.65 -17.24
N GLY A 434 -22.22 -3.02 -15.99
CA GLY A 434 -22.25 -4.42 -15.58
C GLY A 434 -22.71 -4.60 -14.13
N THR A 435 -23.12 -5.83 -13.84
CA THR A 435 -23.57 -6.28 -12.52
C THR A 435 -23.09 -7.71 -12.25
N ILE A 436 -23.29 -8.18 -11.03
CA ILE A 436 -23.04 -9.57 -10.65
C ILE A 436 -24.37 -10.25 -10.40
N PHE A 437 -24.64 -11.38 -11.08
CA PHE A 437 -25.77 -12.24 -10.79
C PHE A 437 -25.35 -13.30 -9.76
N GLY A 438 -26.25 -13.56 -8.81
CA GLY A 438 -25.93 -14.45 -7.72
C GLY A 438 -24.76 -13.93 -6.89
N LYS A 439 -23.70 -14.73 -6.72
CA LYS A 439 -22.49 -14.35 -5.94
C LYS A 439 -21.30 -13.97 -6.81
N GLU A 440 -21.18 -14.57 -8.00
CA GLU A 440 -19.92 -14.51 -8.77
C GLU A 440 -20.09 -14.35 -10.28
N GLU A 441 -21.30 -14.40 -10.83
CA GLU A 441 -21.51 -14.37 -12.28
C GLU A 441 -21.55 -12.94 -12.84
N PRO A 442 -20.49 -12.48 -13.55
CA PRO A 442 -20.48 -11.16 -14.15
C PRO A 442 -21.45 -11.09 -15.34
N ARG A 443 -22.16 -9.98 -15.46
CA ARG A 443 -23.01 -9.65 -16.58
C ARG A 443 -22.74 -8.24 -17.08
N ILE A 444 -22.51 -8.11 -18.38
CA ILE A 444 -22.53 -6.83 -19.07
C ILE A 444 -23.99 -6.53 -19.40
N VAL A 445 -24.49 -5.39 -18.91
CA VAL A 445 -25.91 -5.01 -19.07
C VAL A 445 -26.11 -3.77 -19.94
N ASP A 446 -25.03 -3.05 -20.24
CA ASP A 446 -24.96 -1.99 -21.24
C ASP A 446 -23.64 -2.14 -22.01
N PHE A 447 -23.71 -2.23 -23.33
CA PHE A 447 -22.58 -2.27 -24.24
C PHE A 447 -22.68 -1.14 -25.25
N ALA A 448 -21.90 -0.10 -25.06
CA ALA A 448 -21.83 1.07 -25.95
C ALA A 448 -23.20 1.75 -26.18
N GLY A 449 -24.08 1.75 -25.14
CA GLY A 449 -25.43 2.32 -25.20
C GLY A 449 -26.52 1.37 -25.68
N TYR A 450 -26.18 0.09 -25.87
CA TYR A 450 -27.15 -0.97 -26.13
C TYR A 450 -27.43 -1.75 -24.86
N GLU A 451 -28.71 -1.83 -24.45
CA GLU A 451 -29.12 -2.71 -23.34
C GLU A 451 -28.95 -4.17 -23.75
N ILE A 452 -28.21 -4.93 -22.96
CA ILE A 452 -27.90 -6.32 -23.26
C ILE A 452 -27.78 -7.12 -21.96
N ASP A 453 -27.96 -8.41 -22.00
CA ASP A 453 -27.62 -9.34 -20.92
C ASP A 453 -26.60 -10.34 -21.47
N LEU A 454 -25.31 -10.10 -21.18
CA LEU A 454 -24.20 -10.85 -21.72
C LEU A 454 -23.25 -11.30 -20.61
N ALA A 455 -22.97 -12.61 -20.55
CA ALA A 455 -21.82 -13.11 -19.79
C ALA A 455 -20.53 -12.83 -20.59
N PRO A 456 -19.54 -12.13 -20.02
CA PRO A 456 -18.26 -11.92 -20.71
C PRO A 456 -17.51 -13.23 -20.88
N THR A 457 -16.99 -13.48 -22.09
CA THR A 457 -16.15 -14.63 -22.43
C THR A 457 -14.84 -14.17 -23.06
N GLU A 458 -13.84 -15.04 -23.12
CA GLU A 458 -12.49 -14.68 -23.62
C GLU A 458 -12.54 -14.15 -25.05
N TYR A 459 -13.35 -14.78 -25.93
CA TYR A 459 -13.51 -14.36 -27.32
C TYR A 459 -14.95 -13.97 -27.59
N MET A 460 -15.16 -12.76 -28.05
CA MET A 460 -16.47 -12.26 -28.45
C MET A 460 -16.38 -11.54 -29.79
N LEU A 461 -17.50 -11.46 -30.49
CA LEU A 461 -17.64 -10.73 -31.74
C LEU A 461 -18.84 -9.78 -31.62
N ALA A 462 -18.59 -8.48 -31.65
CA ALA A 462 -19.62 -7.44 -31.64
C ALA A 462 -19.89 -6.96 -33.06
N ILE A 463 -21.13 -7.09 -33.52
CA ILE A 463 -21.56 -6.71 -34.87
C ILE A 463 -22.72 -5.75 -34.76
N GLU A 464 -22.50 -4.50 -35.19
CA GLU A 464 -23.56 -3.51 -35.34
C GLU A 464 -24.19 -3.66 -36.73
N HIS A 465 -25.52 -3.72 -36.78
CA HIS A 465 -26.23 -3.97 -38.03
C HIS A 465 -27.61 -3.27 -38.04
N ILE A 466 -28.13 -3.05 -39.24
CA ILE A 466 -29.52 -2.65 -39.46
C ILE A 466 -30.40 -3.83 -39.07
N ASN A 467 -31.49 -3.57 -38.32
CA ASN A 467 -32.42 -4.62 -37.87
C ASN A 467 -33.33 -5.06 -39.05
N GLN A 468 -32.83 -6.02 -39.82
CA GLN A 468 -33.58 -6.57 -40.96
C GLN A 468 -33.48 -8.13 -41.01
N PRO A 469 -34.45 -8.82 -41.59
CA PRO A 469 -34.40 -10.27 -41.74
C PRO A 469 -33.19 -10.75 -42.55
N GLY A 470 -32.64 -11.90 -42.17
CA GLY A 470 -31.57 -12.58 -42.91
C GLY A 470 -30.14 -12.26 -42.43
N VAL A 471 -29.88 -11.14 -41.77
CA VAL A 471 -28.53 -10.75 -41.31
C VAL A 471 -27.94 -11.79 -40.37
N ILE A 472 -28.68 -12.23 -39.38
CA ILE A 472 -28.22 -13.23 -38.38
C ILE A 472 -27.86 -14.56 -39.07
N GLY A 473 -28.71 -15.05 -40.00
CA GLY A 473 -28.48 -16.30 -40.68
C GLY A 473 -27.22 -16.29 -41.56
N GLN A 474 -26.96 -15.17 -42.28
CA GLN A 474 -25.77 -15.01 -43.09
C GLN A 474 -24.49 -15.01 -42.22
N ILE A 475 -24.50 -14.30 -41.09
CA ILE A 475 -23.37 -14.24 -40.16
C ILE A 475 -23.10 -15.64 -39.58
N GLY A 476 -24.12 -16.38 -39.14
CA GLY A 476 -23.97 -17.76 -38.66
C GLY A 476 -23.40 -18.71 -39.73
N THR A 477 -23.85 -18.56 -40.98
CA THR A 477 -23.32 -19.34 -42.11
C THR A 477 -21.85 -19.04 -42.38
N ILE A 478 -21.44 -17.77 -42.34
CA ILE A 478 -20.04 -17.37 -42.53
C ILE A 478 -19.18 -17.95 -41.40
N LEU A 479 -19.58 -17.81 -40.14
CA LEU A 479 -18.81 -18.35 -39.01
C LEU A 479 -18.66 -19.86 -39.11
N GLY A 480 -19.74 -20.59 -39.45
CA GLY A 480 -19.69 -22.04 -39.68
C GLY A 480 -18.77 -22.45 -40.84
N LYS A 481 -18.73 -21.68 -41.94
CA LYS A 481 -17.80 -21.88 -43.07
C LYS A 481 -16.34 -21.83 -42.65
N TYR A 482 -16.02 -20.98 -41.65
CA TYR A 482 -14.67 -20.85 -41.12
C TYR A 482 -14.41 -21.64 -39.83
N ASN A 483 -15.27 -22.64 -39.53
CA ASN A 483 -15.20 -23.50 -38.34
C ASN A 483 -15.12 -22.74 -37.02
N VAL A 484 -15.80 -21.58 -36.91
CA VAL A 484 -15.95 -20.81 -35.69
C VAL A 484 -17.28 -21.17 -35.04
N ASN A 485 -17.23 -21.73 -33.83
CA ASN A 485 -18.44 -22.10 -33.10
C ASN A 485 -19.02 -20.90 -32.35
N ILE A 486 -20.35 -20.81 -32.36
CA ILE A 486 -21.09 -19.80 -31.59
C ILE A 486 -21.61 -20.47 -30.33
N GLU A 487 -21.10 -20.05 -29.16
CA GLU A 487 -21.53 -20.59 -27.87
C GLU A 487 -22.82 -19.90 -27.39
N THR A 488 -22.85 -18.56 -27.47
CA THR A 488 -24.03 -17.74 -27.16
C THR A 488 -24.18 -16.60 -28.14
N MET A 489 -25.41 -16.12 -28.29
CA MET A 489 -25.73 -14.96 -29.12
C MET A 489 -26.73 -14.08 -28.37
N ARG A 490 -26.47 -12.79 -28.35
CA ARG A 490 -27.38 -11.76 -27.85
C ARG A 490 -27.56 -10.67 -28.89
N VAL A 491 -28.82 -10.30 -29.14
CA VAL A 491 -29.18 -9.23 -30.08
C VAL A 491 -29.97 -8.17 -29.33
N SER A 492 -29.57 -6.93 -29.44
CA SER A 492 -30.28 -5.80 -28.83
C SER A 492 -30.44 -4.64 -29.79
N LYS A 493 -31.50 -3.86 -29.60
CA LYS A 493 -31.76 -2.62 -30.36
C LYS A 493 -31.21 -1.41 -29.62
N ASN A 494 -30.75 -0.43 -30.37
CA ASN A 494 -30.40 0.88 -29.81
C ASN A 494 -31.66 1.57 -29.27
N ARG A 495 -31.57 2.16 -28.08
CA ARG A 495 -32.65 2.95 -27.47
C ARG A 495 -33.13 4.12 -28.31
N LYS A 496 -32.30 4.67 -29.19
CA LYS A 496 -32.52 5.92 -29.94
C LYS A 496 -32.47 5.76 -31.46
N GLY A 497 -32.33 4.53 -32.00
CA GLY A 497 -32.10 4.36 -33.43
C GLY A 497 -32.63 3.05 -34.02
N GLU A 498 -32.49 2.90 -35.33
CA GLU A 498 -32.86 1.72 -36.10
C GLU A 498 -31.79 0.60 -36.06
N ASN A 499 -30.61 0.89 -35.53
CA ASN A 499 -29.50 -0.05 -35.48
C ASN A 499 -29.70 -1.06 -34.32
N SER A 500 -29.20 -2.25 -34.56
CA SER A 500 -29.07 -3.32 -33.57
C SER A 500 -27.62 -3.72 -33.39
N ILE A 501 -27.28 -4.22 -32.22
CA ILE A 501 -26.01 -4.89 -31.98
C ILE A 501 -26.26 -6.38 -31.74
N MET A 502 -25.41 -7.20 -32.34
CA MET A 502 -25.32 -8.64 -32.07
C MET A 502 -23.97 -8.90 -31.42
N ILE A 503 -23.96 -9.51 -30.23
CA ILE A 503 -22.73 -9.96 -29.58
C ILE A 503 -22.76 -11.47 -29.48
N LEU A 504 -21.73 -12.09 -30.03
CA LEU A 504 -21.52 -13.53 -30.07
C LEU A 504 -20.38 -13.90 -29.14
N SER A 505 -20.56 -14.88 -28.27
CA SER A 505 -19.45 -15.62 -27.67
C SER A 505 -19.02 -16.69 -28.64
N ILE A 506 -17.72 -16.75 -28.92
CA ILE A 506 -17.13 -17.67 -29.90
C ILE A 506 -15.97 -18.44 -29.26
N ASP A 507 -15.65 -19.62 -29.79
CA ASP A 507 -14.66 -20.53 -29.24
C ASP A 507 -13.20 -20.17 -29.58
N GLN A 508 -12.99 -19.24 -30.50
CA GLN A 508 -11.66 -18.85 -30.97
C GLN A 508 -11.64 -17.45 -31.60
N THR A 509 -10.44 -16.93 -31.85
CA THR A 509 -10.28 -15.68 -32.61
C THR A 509 -10.66 -15.89 -34.08
N ILE A 510 -11.33 -14.89 -34.69
CA ILE A 510 -11.60 -14.92 -36.15
C ILE A 510 -10.43 -14.34 -36.93
N GLN A 511 -10.19 -14.92 -38.12
CA GLN A 511 -9.21 -14.40 -39.05
C GLN A 511 -9.72 -13.15 -39.76
N LYS A 512 -8.80 -12.35 -40.33
CA LYS A 512 -9.14 -11.13 -41.03
C LYS A 512 -10.13 -11.34 -42.18
N GLU A 513 -9.95 -12.46 -42.92
CA GLU A 513 -10.80 -12.87 -44.04
C GLU A 513 -12.26 -13.09 -43.59
N THR A 514 -12.45 -13.74 -42.45
CA THR A 514 -13.78 -13.96 -41.85
C THR A 514 -14.43 -12.63 -41.45
N ALA A 515 -13.66 -11.74 -40.79
CA ALA A 515 -14.14 -10.41 -40.42
C ALA A 515 -14.53 -9.57 -41.64
N ASP A 516 -13.75 -9.63 -42.71
CA ASP A 516 -13.99 -8.91 -43.97
C ASP A 516 -15.19 -9.47 -44.73
N GLU A 517 -15.44 -10.79 -44.68
CA GLU A 517 -16.64 -11.43 -45.26
C GLU A 517 -17.90 -11.03 -44.49
N ILE A 518 -17.85 -10.99 -43.16
CA ILE A 518 -18.96 -10.52 -42.30
C ILE A 518 -19.31 -9.07 -42.62
N LYS A 519 -18.34 -8.19 -42.80
CA LYS A 519 -18.57 -6.76 -43.12
C LYS A 519 -19.24 -6.56 -44.49
N LYS A 520 -19.15 -7.54 -45.40
CA LYS A 520 -19.81 -7.47 -46.70
C LYS A 520 -21.28 -7.92 -46.66
N VAL A 521 -21.77 -8.47 -45.57
CA VAL A 521 -23.16 -8.85 -45.41
C VAL A 521 -24.04 -7.60 -45.45
N PRO A 522 -25.05 -7.54 -46.33
CA PRO A 522 -25.94 -6.38 -46.39
C PRO A 522 -26.59 -6.10 -45.06
N GLY A 523 -26.50 -4.84 -44.61
CA GLY A 523 -27.02 -4.40 -43.31
C GLY A 523 -26.01 -4.45 -42.18
N VAL A 524 -24.83 -5.05 -42.32
CA VAL A 524 -23.75 -4.98 -41.34
C VAL A 524 -23.07 -3.62 -41.43
N LEU A 525 -22.97 -2.91 -40.31
CA LEU A 525 -22.33 -1.60 -40.21
C LEU A 525 -20.88 -1.73 -39.70
N THR A 526 -20.71 -2.51 -38.63
CA THR A 526 -19.38 -2.78 -38.06
C THR A 526 -19.31 -4.24 -37.59
N ALA A 527 -18.08 -4.80 -37.62
CA ALA A 527 -17.78 -6.10 -37.00
C ALA A 527 -16.43 -5.98 -36.31
N LYS A 528 -16.42 -6.19 -35.00
CA LYS A 528 -15.24 -6.01 -34.15
C LYS A 528 -15.08 -7.22 -33.23
N GLN A 529 -13.89 -7.81 -33.24
CA GLN A 529 -13.53 -8.85 -32.31
C GLN A 529 -13.09 -8.25 -30.98
N ILE A 530 -13.54 -8.85 -29.90
CA ILE A 530 -13.21 -8.51 -28.52
C ILE A 530 -12.46 -9.71 -27.93
N LYS A 531 -11.31 -9.46 -27.35
CA LYS A 531 -10.57 -10.41 -26.52
C LYS A 531 -10.42 -9.82 -25.14
N LEU A 532 -10.92 -10.53 -24.11
CA LEU A 532 -10.88 -10.12 -22.70
C LEU A 532 -9.68 -10.70 -21.96
#